data_85803e48a9f8dbd5a115d402b2ef8c99
#
_entry.id   85803e48a9f8dbd5a115d402b2ef8c99
#
_cell.length_a   1.000
_cell.length_b   1.000
_cell.length_c   1.000
_cell.angle_alpha   90.00
_cell.angle_beta   90.00
_cell.angle_gamma   90.00
#
_symmetry.space_group_name_H-M   'P 1'
#
loop_
_entity.id
_entity.type
_entity.pdbx_description
1 polymer ?
#
loop_
_entity_poly.entity_id
_entity_poly.type
_entity_poly.pdbx_seq_one_letter_code
_entity_poly.pdbx_strand_id
1 'polypeptide(L)'
;MSTVVESTATAPKVVELEITGACQLQCTQCFAESGPHGTHGAMTADDWRRVISDAAALGMREVQLIGGEPTMHPAWAELVDRALCLGIGVEVYSNLFHIKPGWWSVLAREGVKLATSYYSDRAEEHDAITTRPGSYERTRAHIAEAVRRGIPLRVGIVSVLRGQRVAEARRELEALGVTQIRTDRTRHLGRASLPGTEADATELCGRCGHGQVAVLPSGEVTPCVMSRWLVTGNVRKSGLAAILGGESWAEALHAIPARADGNSCDPDCKPASDSGDCSPAERDACDLKYDE
;
A
#
# COMPACT_ATOMS: atom_id res chain seq x y z
N MET A 1 31.26 7.58 -28.96
CA MET A 1 30.29 6.48 -28.93
C MET A 1 29.77 6.37 -27.51
N SER A 2 28.64 7.03 -27.23
CA SER A 2 28.00 6.94 -25.91
C SER A 2 27.18 5.66 -25.90
N THR A 3 27.59 4.71 -25.08
CA THR A 3 26.77 3.54 -24.75
C THR A 3 25.61 3.99 -23.90
N VAL A 4 24.43 4.07 -24.50
CA VAL A 4 23.15 4.18 -23.79
C VAL A 4 23.00 2.87 -23.04
N VAL A 5 23.21 2.90 -21.74
CA VAL A 5 22.83 1.79 -20.85
C VAL A 5 21.29 1.83 -20.80
N GLU A 6 20.64 0.97 -21.57
CA GLU A 6 19.20 0.76 -21.44
C GLU A 6 18.93 0.26 -20.01
N SER A 7 18.33 1.14 -19.21
CA SER A 7 17.80 0.78 -17.92
C SER A 7 16.65 -0.21 -18.13
N THR A 8 16.85 -1.47 -17.77
CA THR A 8 15.83 -2.54 -17.82
C THR A 8 14.80 -2.40 -16.67
N ALA A 9 14.48 -1.18 -16.27
CA ALA A 9 13.43 -0.94 -15.30
C ALA A 9 12.10 -1.40 -15.89
N THR A 10 11.52 -2.45 -15.35
CA THR A 10 10.19 -2.94 -15.74
C THR A 10 9.18 -1.83 -15.44
N ALA A 11 8.35 -1.47 -16.44
CA ALA A 11 7.30 -0.47 -16.27
C ALA A 11 6.40 -0.82 -15.06
N PRO A 12 5.97 0.18 -14.27
CA PRO A 12 5.12 -0.05 -13.10
C PRO A 12 3.84 -0.81 -13.49
N LYS A 13 3.55 -1.86 -12.73
CA LYS A 13 2.30 -2.66 -12.86
C LYS A 13 1.32 -2.33 -11.74
N VAL A 14 1.80 -1.73 -10.67
CA VAL A 14 1.03 -1.37 -9.47
C VAL A 14 1.20 0.11 -9.19
N VAL A 15 0.10 0.79 -8.88
CA VAL A 15 0.13 2.15 -8.31
C VAL A 15 -0.32 2.12 -6.87
N GLU A 16 0.53 2.58 -5.97
CA GLU A 16 0.25 2.76 -4.54
C GLU A 16 -0.31 4.17 -4.34
N LEU A 17 -1.58 4.28 -3.96
CA LEU A 17 -2.24 5.56 -3.71
C LEU A 17 -2.33 5.78 -2.20
N GLU A 18 -1.48 6.62 -1.66
CA GLU A 18 -1.58 7.07 -0.27
C GLU A 18 -2.66 8.15 -0.18
N ILE A 19 -3.92 7.73 -0.11
CA ILE A 19 -5.06 8.63 -0.24
C ILE A 19 -5.30 9.52 0.99
N THR A 20 -4.63 9.24 2.11
CA THR A 20 -4.79 10.02 3.35
C THR A 20 -3.63 9.81 4.32
N GLY A 21 -3.28 10.85 5.07
CA GLY A 21 -2.44 10.78 6.27
C GLY A 21 -3.24 10.57 7.56
N ALA A 22 -4.58 10.61 7.51
CA ALA A 22 -5.41 10.36 8.68
C ALA A 22 -5.41 8.87 9.06
N CYS A 23 -5.23 8.58 10.36
CA CYS A 23 -5.26 7.24 10.91
C CYS A 23 -5.76 7.28 12.35
N GLN A 24 -6.60 6.34 12.75
CA GLN A 24 -7.02 6.22 14.15
C GLN A 24 -5.96 5.58 15.05
N LEU A 25 -4.87 5.06 14.46
CA LEU A 25 -3.68 4.55 15.16
C LEU A 25 -2.53 5.56 15.06
N GLN A 26 -1.53 5.38 15.94
CA GLN A 26 -0.30 6.18 15.93
C GLN A 26 0.93 5.27 16.10
N CYS A 27 1.03 4.26 15.25
CA CYS A 27 2.05 3.21 15.35
C CYS A 27 3.47 3.78 15.44
N THR A 28 4.28 3.20 16.32
CA THR A 28 5.65 3.67 16.60
C THR A 28 6.57 3.61 15.38
N GLN A 29 6.34 2.68 14.45
CA GLN A 29 7.16 2.45 13.24
C GLN A 29 6.55 3.04 11.96
N CYS A 30 5.54 3.89 12.04
CA CYS A 30 4.83 4.40 10.86
C CYS A 30 5.75 5.25 9.97
N PHE A 31 6.06 4.76 8.78
CA PHE A 31 6.91 5.45 7.81
C PHE A 31 6.30 6.74 7.26
N ALA A 32 4.95 6.83 7.23
CA ALA A 32 4.21 7.99 6.76
C ALA A 32 3.84 8.97 7.87
N GLU A 33 4.23 8.70 9.13
CA GLU A 33 3.90 9.51 10.32
C GLU A 33 2.41 9.80 10.50
N SER A 34 1.57 8.95 9.90
CA SER A 34 0.10 9.07 9.94
C SER A 34 -0.46 8.91 11.35
N GLY A 35 -1.55 9.60 11.64
CA GLY A 35 -2.16 9.57 12.97
C GLY A 35 -3.51 10.28 13.05
N PRO A 36 -4.07 10.40 14.26
CA PRO A 36 -5.41 10.99 14.46
C PRO A 36 -5.56 12.45 14.00
N HIS A 37 -4.45 13.17 13.89
CA HIS A 37 -4.40 14.56 13.41
C HIS A 37 -3.99 14.67 11.93
N GLY A 38 -3.81 13.54 11.24
CA GLY A 38 -3.51 13.52 9.81
C GLY A 38 -4.66 14.07 8.98
N THR A 39 -4.34 14.53 7.77
CA THR A 39 -5.31 15.07 6.81
C THR A 39 -5.37 14.23 5.54
N HIS A 40 -6.34 14.51 4.67
CA HIS A 40 -6.43 13.86 3.37
C HIS A 40 -5.49 14.49 2.31
N GLY A 41 -4.68 15.48 2.73
CA GLY A 41 -3.74 16.16 1.84
C GLY A 41 -4.41 17.15 0.89
N ALA A 42 -3.81 17.34 -0.29
CA ALA A 42 -4.23 18.33 -1.28
C ALA A 42 -4.98 17.72 -2.49
N MET A 43 -5.03 16.38 -2.57
CA MET A 43 -5.70 15.68 -3.66
C MET A 43 -7.20 15.61 -3.42
N THR A 44 -7.98 15.97 -4.44
CA THR A 44 -9.45 15.80 -4.45
C THR A 44 -9.82 14.37 -4.91
N ALA A 45 -11.08 13.99 -4.73
CA ALA A 45 -11.58 12.72 -5.27
C ALA A 45 -11.42 12.65 -6.80
N ASP A 46 -11.62 13.78 -7.51
CA ASP A 46 -11.40 13.87 -8.95
C ASP A 46 -9.94 13.67 -9.35
N ASP A 47 -9.01 14.22 -8.58
CA ASP A 47 -7.59 14.00 -8.81
C ASP A 47 -7.24 12.51 -8.68
N TRP A 48 -7.74 11.83 -7.64
CA TRP A 48 -7.53 10.40 -7.46
C TRP A 48 -8.16 9.57 -8.60
N ARG A 49 -9.39 9.90 -9.02
CA ARG A 49 -10.05 9.24 -10.17
C ARG A 49 -9.24 9.40 -11.47
N ARG A 50 -8.64 10.58 -11.69
CA ARG A 50 -7.76 10.82 -12.82
C ARG A 50 -6.49 9.98 -12.76
N VAL A 51 -5.83 9.90 -11.60
CA VAL A 51 -4.65 9.05 -11.42
C VAL A 51 -4.96 7.57 -11.69
N ILE A 52 -6.09 7.05 -11.22
CA ILE A 52 -6.53 5.68 -11.51
C ILE A 52 -6.76 5.50 -13.02
N SER A 53 -7.30 6.50 -13.71
CA SER A 53 -7.50 6.44 -15.16
C SER A 53 -6.18 6.47 -15.92
N ASP A 54 -5.22 7.29 -15.48
CA ASP A 54 -3.86 7.32 -16.05
C ASP A 54 -3.17 5.97 -15.85
N ALA A 55 -3.30 5.36 -14.67
CA ALA A 55 -2.76 4.04 -14.38
C ALA A 55 -3.34 2.96 -15.31
N ALA A 56 -4.66 2.99 -15.55
CA ALA A 56 -5.33 2.10 -16.50
C ALA A 56 -4.78 2.29 -17.93
N ALA A 57 -4.65 3.54 -18.39
CA ALA A 57 -4.12 3.85 -19.70
C ALA A 57 -2.67 3.40 -19.90
N LEU A 58 -1.89 3.36 -18.81
CA LEU A 58 -0.51 2.86 -18.76
C LEU A 58 -0.42 1.33 -18.66
N GLY A 59 -1.55 0.62 -18.61
CA GLY A 59 -1.60 -0.84 -18.51
C GLY A 59 -1.23 -1.38 -17.12
N MET A 60 -1.34 -0.56 -16.07
CA MET A 60 -1.19 -1.03 -14.70
C MET A 60 -2.35 -1.99 -14.35
N ARG A 61 -2.05 -3.00 -13.56
CA ARG A 61 -2.99 -4.09 -13.27
C ARG A 61 -3.61 -4.01 -11.88
N GLU A 62 -3.01 -3.22 -10.98
CA GLU A 62 -3.44 -3.12 -9.60
C GLU A 62 -3.29 -1.69 -9.06
N VAL A 63 -4.30 -1.26 -8.34
CA VAL A 63 -4.27 -0.06 -7.48
C VAL A 63 -4.21 -0.54 -6.04
N GLN A 64 -3.21 -0.12 -5.28
CA GLN A 64 -3.20 -0.29 -3.84
C GLN A 64 -3.68 0.99 -3.18
N LEU A 65 -4.83 0.96 -2.50
CA LEU A 65 -5.28 2.04 -1.65
C LEU A 65 -4.61 1.87 -0.28
N ILE A 66 -3.78 2.83 0.07
CA ILE A 66 -3.01 2.86 1.32
C ILE A 66 -3.07 4.28 1.91
N GLY A 67 -2.40 4.49 3.00
CA GLY A 67 -2.27 5.79 3.64
C GLY A 67 -2.00 5.64 5.11
N GLY A 68 -2.58 6.51 5.93
CA GLY A 68 -2.76 6.25 7.35
C GLY A 68 -3.73 5.09 7.51
N GLU A 69 -5.01 5.36 7.33
CA GLU A 69 -6.05 4.34 7.17
C GLU A 69 -6.92 4.74 5.97
N PRO A 70 -6.84 4.01 4.85
CA PRO A 70 -7.54 4.42 3.63
C PRO A 70 -9.06 4.50 3.80
N THR A 71 -9.67 3.69 4.66
CA THR A 71 -11.11 3.71 4.93
C THR A 71 -11.59 4.97 5.68
N MET A 72 -10.67 5.80 6.17
CA MET A 72 -10.99 7.12 6.71
C MET A 72 -11.16 8.18 5.61
N HIS A 73 -10.66 7.95 4.41
CA HIS A 73 -10.89 8.87 3.29
C HIS A 73 -12.33 8.73 2.78
N PRO A 74 -13.10 9.85 2.63
CA PRO A 74 -14.53 9.77 2.31
C PRO A 74 -14.82 9.07 0.98
N ALA A 75 -13.94 9.20 -0.01
CA ALA A 75 -14.12 8.61 -1.34
C ALA A 75 -13.49 7.21 -1.51
N TRP A 76 -12.98 6.54 -0.46
CA TRP A 76 -12.23 5.29 -0.63
C TRP A 76 -13.01 4.21 -1.39
N ALA A 77 -14.31 4.05 -1.08
CA ALA A 77 -15.15 3.05 -1.75
C ALA A 77 -15.42 3.39 -3.22
N GLU A 78 -15.63 4.67 -3.51
CA GLU A 78 -15.76 5.19 -4.88
C GLU A 78 -14.49 4.96 -5.71
N LEU A 79 -13.31 5.12 -5.09
CA LEU A 79 -12.04 4.84 -5.76
C LEU A 79 -11.85 3.35 -6.06
N VAL A 80 -12.35 2.46 -5.19
CA VAL A 80 -12.46 1.01 -5.47
C VAL A 80 -13.36 0.80 -6.69
N ASP A 81 -14.55 1.40 -6.71
CA ASP A 81 -15.49 1.29 -7.83
C ASP A 81 -14.83 1.76 -9.14
N ARG A 82 -14.14 2.91 -9.11
CA ARG A 82 -13.47 3.46 -10.29
C ARG A 82 -12.41 2.53 -10.85
N ALA A 83 -11.58 1.93 -10.00
CA ALA A 83 -10.52 1.02 -10.44
C ALA A 83 -11.10 -0.26 -11.05
N LEU A 84 -12.09 -0.88 -10.40
CA LEU A 84 -12.76 -2.08 -10.90
C LEU A 84 -13.48 -1.83 -12.23
N CYS A 85 -14.16 -0.68 -12.39
CA CYS A 85 -14.77 -0.28 -13.65
C CYS A 85 -13.78 -0.16 -14.81
N LEU A 86 -12.53 0.13 -14.52
CA LEU A 86 -11.46 0.18 -15.52
C LEU A 86 -10.73 -1.17 -15.71
N GLY A 87 -11.22 -2.24 -15.08
CA GLY A 87 -10.61 -3.56 -15.15
C GLY A 87 -9.31 -3.71 -14.37
N ILE A 88 -9.05 -2.81 -13.41
CA ILE A 88 -7.86 -2.86 -12.55
C ILE A 88 -8.24 -3.47 -11.20
N GLY A 89 -7.47 -4.46 -10.72
CA GLY A 89 -7.62 -5.03 -9.38
C GLY A 89 -7.30 -4.00 -8.29
N VAL A 90 -7.89 -4.16 -7.11
CA VAL A 90 -7.67 -3.26 -5.98
C VAL A 90 -7.17 -4.03 -4.77
N GLU A 91 -6.07 -3.56 -4.17
CA GLU A 91 -5.68 -3.98 -2.83
C GLU A 91 -5.95 -2.84 -1.84
N VAL A 92 -6.78 -3.08 -0.83
CA VAL A 92 -7.01 -2.14 0.26
C VAL A 92 -6.08 -2.50 1.42
N TYR A 93 -5.07 -1.67 1.69
CA TYR A 93 -4.14 -1.86 2.81
C TYR A 93 -4.67 -1.14 4.05
N SER A 94 -5.46 -1.83 4.85
CA SER A 94 -6.12 -1.30 6.05
C SER A 94 -5.48 -1.89 7.32
N ASN A 95 -5.43 -1.10 8.40
CA ASN A 95 -5.06 -1.61 9.71
C ASN A 95 -6.13 -2.50 10.37
N LEU A 96 -7.29 -2.61 9.76
CA LEU A 96 -8.45 -3.40 10.20
C LEU A 96 -8.90 -3.11 11.65
N PHE A 97 -8.52 -1.95 12.22
CA PHE A 97 -8.98 -1.55 13.55
C PHE A 97 -10.48 -1.29 13.59
N HIS A 98 -11.05 -0.74 12.51
CA HIS A 98 -12.47 -0.42 12.43
C HIS A 98 -13.02 -0.69 11.05
N ILE A 99 -13.97 -1.62 10.97
CA ILE A 99 -14.71 -1.92 9.74
C ILE A 99 -16.20 -1.72 10.02
N LYS A 100 -16.84 -0.81 9.28
CA LYS A 100 -18.29 -0.65 9.33
C LYS A 100 -18.97 -1.84 8.64
N PRO A 101 -20.14 -2.29 9.12
CA PRO A 101 -20.83 -3.46 8.53
C PRO A 101 -21.00 -3.38 7.00
N GLY A 102 -21.37 -2.22 6.47
CA GLY A 102 -21.54 -2.01 5.02
C GLY A 102 -20.25 -2.05 4.20
N TRP A 103 -19.07 -1.91 4.82
CA TRP A 103 -17.81 -1.95 4.08
C TRP A 103 -17.41 -3.36 3.64
N TRP A 104 -17.92 -4.39 4.33
CA TRP A 104 -17.68 -5.77 3.92
C TRP A 104 -18.20 -6.08 2.51
N SER A 105 -19.29 -5.41 2.08
CA SER A 105 -19.80 -5.59 0.71
C SER A 105 -18.84 -5.03 -0.34
N VAL A 106 -18.12 -3.96 -0.04
CA VAL A 106 -17.10 -3.40 -0.93
C VAL A 106 -15.84 -4.28 -0.94
N LEU A 107 -15.40 -4.71 0.25
CA LEU A 107 -14.18 -5.50 0.43
C LEU A 107 -14.30 -6.94 -0.11
N ALA A 108 -15.53 -7.48 -0.21
CA ALA A 108 -15.80 -8.82 -0.73
C ALA A 108 -16.07 -8.85 -2.24
N ARG A 109 -15.90 -7.73 -2.95
CA ARG A 109 -16.12 -7.68 -4.40
C ARG A 109 -15.01 -8.45 -5.13
N GLU A 110 -15.37 -9.05 -6.26
CA GLU A 110 -14.39 -9.63 -7.17
C GLU A 110 -13.37 -8.57 -7.61
N GLY A 111 -12.10 -8.94 -7.68
CA GLY A 111 -11.00 -8.02 -7.97
C GLY A 111 -10.51 -7.19 -6.79
N VAL A 112 -11.14 -7.30 -5.60
CA VAL A 112 -10.66 -6.65 -4.37
C VAL A 112 -9.90 -7.66 -3.50
N LYS A 113 -8.77 -7.20 -2.97
CA LYS A 113 -7.93 -7.90 -1.99
C LYS A 113 -7.72 -7.03 -0.76
N LEU A 114 -7.49 -7.65 0.37
CA LEU A 114 -7.09 -6.97 1.60
C LEU A 114 -5.60 -7.18 1.90
N ALA A 115 -4.96 -6.16 2.43
CA ALA A 115 -3.68 -6.29 3.11
C ALA A 115 -3.76 -5.62 4.48
N THR A 116 -3.05 -6.18 5.46
CA THR A 116 -2.96 -5.60 6.80
C THR A 116 -1.63 -5.89 7.45
N SER A 117 -1.29 -5.10 8.47
CA SER A 117 -0.15 -5.36 9.35
C SER A 117 -0.61 -6.04 10.63
N TYR A 118 0.23 -6.93 11.17
CA TYR A 118 0.04 -7.58 12.44
C TYR A 118 1.35 -7.59 13.21
N TYR A 119 1.31 -7.62 14.55
CA TYR A 119 2.54 -7.41 15.30
C TYR A 119 2.81 -8.49 16.34
N SER A 120 1.78 -9.01 17.00
CA SER A 120 1.94 -10.00 18.07
C SER A 120 0.65 -10.78 18.28
N ASP A 121 0.78 -11.98 18.86
CA ASP A 121 -0.29 -12.80 19.40
C ASP A 121 -0.71 -12.36 20.83
N ARG A 122 -0.12 -11.26 21.35
CA ARG A 122 -0.45 -10.68 22.66
C ARG A 122 -0.95 -9.25 22.51
N ALA A 123 -2.07 -8.96 23.18
CA ALA A 123 -2.68 -7.66 23.16
C ALA A 123 -1.73 -6.56 23.64
N GLU A 124 -1.00 -6.78 24.72
CA GLU A 124 -0.11 -5.78 25.32
C GLU A 124 0.99 -5.37 24.35
N GLU A 125 1.59 -6.32 23.63
CA GLU A 125 2.67 -6.06 22.67
C GLU A 125 2.14 -5.41 21.39
N HIS A 126 1.03 -5.92 20.85
CA HIS A 126 0.41 -5.36 19.64
C HIS A 126 -0.09 -3.95 19.88
N ASP A 127 -0.80 -3.70 20.99
CA ASP A 127 -1.35 -2.40 21.35
C ASP A 127 -0.25 -1.37 21.67
N ALA A 128 0.86 -1.81 22.27
CA ALA A 128 2.02 -0.95 22.50
C ALA A 128 2.64 -0.46 21.20
N ILE A 129 2.77 -1.34 20.18
CA ILE A 129 3.30 -0.97 18.86
C ILE A 129 2.36 -0.01 18.11
N THR A 130 1.07 -0.27 18.14
CA THR A 130 0.06 0.57 17.48
C THR A 130 -0.29 1.82 18.28
N THR A 131 0.15 1.90 19.56
CA THR A 131 -0.19 2.93 20.55
C THR A 131 -1.72 3.08 20.76
N ARG A 132 -2.45 1.96 20.59
CA ARG A 132 -3.92 1.97 20.68
C ARG A 132 -4.44 0.76 21.43
N PRO A 133 -4.92 0.92 22.67
CA PRO A 133 -5.58 -0.15 23.40
C PRO A 133 -6.75 -0.75 22.63
N GLY A 134 -6.81 -2.09 22.62
CA GLY A 134 -7.84 -2.85 21.90
C GLY A 134 -7.61 -2.97 20.39
N SER A 135 -6.46 -2.56 19.87
CA SER A 135 -6.14 -2.74 18.45
C SER A 135 -5.92 -4.20 18.10
N TYR A 136 -5.27 -4.97 18.97
CA TYR A 136 -5.11 -6.41 18.82
C TYR A 136 -6.45 -7.11 18.60
N GLU A 137 -7.36 -6.97 19.55
CA GLU A 137 -8.66 -7.64 19.53
C GLU A 137 -9.45 -7.33 18.25
N ARG A 138 -9.46 -6.06 17.85
CA ARG A 138 -10.20 -5.60 16.68
C ARG A 138 -9.58 -6.08 15.37
N THR A 139 -8.27 -5.88 15.20
CA THR A 139 -7.55 -6.31 14.00
C THR A 139 -7.65 -7.82 13.82
N ARG A 140 -7.44 -8.59 14.90
CA ARG A 140 -7.57 -10.05 14.91
C ARG A 140 -8.99 -10.50 14.52
N ALA A 141 -10.02 -9.91 15.12
CA ALA A 141 -11.41 -10.24 14.82
C ALA A 141 -11.76 -9.95 13.35
N HIS A 142 -11.29 -8.82 12.80
CA HIS A 142 -11.55 -8.48 11.41
C HIS A 142 -10.72 -9.32 10.41
N ILE A 143 -9.52 -9.78 10.77
CA ILE A 143 -8.77 -10.79 10.02
C ILE A 143 -9.58 -12.09 9.93
N ALA A 144 -10.06 -12.61 11.07
CA ALA A 144 -10.87 -13.82 11.11
C ALA A 144 -12.17 -13.68 10.28
N GLU A 145 -12.82 -12.52 10.33
CA GLU A 145 -14.02 -12.23 9.54
C GLU A 145 -13.72 -12.15 8.03
N ALA A 146 -12.59 -11.54 7.62
CA ALA A 146 -12.17 -11.52 6.23
C ALA A 146 -11.92 -12.94 5.68
N VAL A 147 -11.23 -13.78 6.45
CA VAL A 147 -11.01 -15.19 6.11
C VAL A 147 -12.34 -15.94 6.01
N ARG A 148 -13.23 -15.78 6.98
CA ARG A 148 -14.57 -16.41 6.96
C ARG A 148 -15.40 -16.02 5.73
N ARG A 149 -15.23 -14.80 5.23
CA ARG A 149 -15.88 -14.29 4.02
C ARG A 149 -15.22 -14.73 2.73
N GLY A 150 -14.06 -15.40 2.79
CA GLY A 150 -13.28 -15.79 1.61
C GLY A 150 -12.63 -14.60 0.90
N ILE A 151 -12.45 -13.46 1.57
CA ILE A 151 -11.79 -12.29 0.98
C ILE A 151 -10.30 -12.58 0.88
N PRO A 152 -9.67 -12.44 -0.30
CA PRO A 152 -8.23 -12.60 -0.44
C PRO A 152 -7.49 -11.65 0.51
N LEU A 153 -6.68 -12.19 1.41
CA LEU A 153 -6.01 -11.42 2.46
C LEU A 153 -4.54 -11.79 2.57
N ARG A 154 -3.66 -10.80 2.55
CA ARG A 154 -2.27 -10.97 3.00
C ARG A 154 -2.03 -10.19 4.30
N VAL A 155 -1.21 -10.78 5.17
CA VAL A 155 -0.84 -10.17 6.45
C VAL A 155 0.68 -10.00 6.52
N GLY A 156 1.12 -8.78 6.78
CA GLY A 156 2.52 -8.46 7.05
C GLY A 156 2.79 -8.43 8.55
N ILE A 157 3.71 -9.27 9.03
CA ILE A 157 4.22 -9.18 10.40
C ILE A 157 5.47 -8.31 10.35
N VAL A 158 5.41 -7.13 11.00
CA VAL A 158 6.56 -6.23 11.06
C VAL A 158 7.26 -6.39 12.41
N SER A 159 8.55 -6.74 12.39
CA SER A 159 9.37 -6.81 13.60
C SER A 159 9.78 -5.39 14.02
N VAL A 160 9.25 -4.91 15.13
CA VAL A 160 9.41 -3.55 15.66
C VAL A 160 10.23 -3.56 16.95
N LEU A 161 9.94 -4.51 17.84
CA LEU A 161 10.53 -4.59 19.17
C LEU A 161 11.56 -5.71 19.24
N ARG A 162 12.60 -5.51 20.04
CA ARG A 162 13.54 -6.58 20.34
C ARG A 162 12.83 -7.69 21.13
N GLY A 163 12.92 -8.92 20.65
CA GLY A 163 12.27 -10.07 21.29
C GLY A 163 10.77 -10.19 21.02
N GLN A 164 10.26 -9.43 20.04
CA GLN A 164 8.87 -9.50 19.60
C GLN A 164 8.46 -10.92 19.19
N ARG A 165 7.24 -11.28 19.49
CA ARG A 165 6.66 -12.63 19.29
C ARG A 165 6.23 -12.88 17.83
N VAL A 166 7.16 -12.68 16.89
CA VAL A 166 6.90 -12.81 15.42
C VAL A 166 6.47 -14.23 15.04
N ALA A 167 7.15 -15.25 15.59
CA ALA A 167 6.83 -16.65 15.29
C ALA A 167 5.48 -17.08 15.88
N GLU A 168 5.13 -16.60 17.04
CA GLU A 168 3.84 -16.84 17.69
C GLU A 168 2.70 -16.12 16.92
N ALA A 169 2.92 -14.87 16.55
CA ALA A 169 1.98 -14.13 15.71
C ALA A 169 1.70 -14.85 14.37
N ARG A 170 2.74 -15.41 13.74
CA ARG A 170 2.57 -16.22 12.52
C ARG A 170 1.70 -17.44 12.79
N ARG A 171 1.98 -18.21 13.84
CA ARG A 171 1.19 -19.40 14.20
C ARG A 171 -0.28 -19.06 14.47
N GLU A 172 -0.54 -17.93 15.12
CA GLU A 172 -1.91 -17.48 15.35
C GLU A 172 -2.63 -17.15 14.03
N LEU A 173 -1.97 -16.42 13.14
CA LEU A 173 -2.53 -16.09 11.82
C LEU A 173 -2.81 -17.34 10.97
N GLU A 174 -1.90 -18.31 10.99
CA GLU A 174 -2.09 -19.61 10.34
C GLU A 174 -3.29 -20.37 10.94
N ALA A 175 -3.44 -20.35 12.26
CA ALA A 175 -4.60 -20.95 12.95
C ALA A 175 -5.92 -20.22 12.63
N LEU A 176 -5.88 -18.93 12.30
CA LEU A 176 -7.04 -18.18 11.80
C LEU A 176 -7.35 -18.47 10.32
N GLY A 177 -6.50 -19.22 9.62
CA GLY A 177 -6.69 -19.58 8.20
C GLY A 177 -6.06 -18.59 7.22
N VAL A 178 -5.18 -17.69 7.67
CA VAL A 178 -4.44 -16.80 6.77
C VAL A 178 -3.36 -17.60 6.04
N THR A 179 -3.38 -17.59 4.71
CA THR A 179 -2.46 -18.34 3.86
C THR A 179 -1.30 -17.51 3.32
N GLN A 180 -1.45 -16.18 3.25
CA GLN A 180 -0.42 -15.27 2.78
C GLN A 180 0.10 -14.43 3.93
N ILE A 181 1.19 -14.90 4.56
CA ILE A 181 1.83 -14.21 5.70
C ILE A 181 3.27 -13.89 5.32
N ARG A 182 3.62 -12.60 5.42
CA ARG A 182 4.98 -12.10 5.17
C ARG A 182 5.56 -11.54 6.46
N THR A 183 6.88 -11.56 6.58
CA THR A 183 7.60 -10.94 7.71
C THR A 183 8.56 -9.89 7.15
N ASP A 184 8.57 -8.71 7.73
CA ASP A 184 9.53 -7.65 7.41
C ASP A 184 10.09 -7.04 8.71
N ARG A 185 11.19 -6.30 8.58
CA ARG A 185 11.77 -5.52 9.67
C ARG A 185 11.22 -4.09 9.65
N THR A 186 11.28 -3.43 10.77
CA THR A 186 11.10 -1.98 10.81
C THR A 186 12.17 -1.30 9.96
N ARG A 187 11.73 -0.33 9.14
CA ARG A 187 12.60 0.59 8.41
C ARG A 187 12.78 1.85 9.25
N HIS A 188 14.00 2.38 9.29
CA HIS A 188 14.29 3.62 10.02
C HIS A 188 13.79 4.86 9.25
N LEU A 189 12.49 4.89 8.99
CA LEU A 189 11.79 5.92 8.23
C LEU A 189 10.60 6.47 9.04
N GLY A 190 10.24 7.73 8.80
CA GLY A 190 9.14 8.38 9.51
C GLY A 190 9.34 8.33 11.03
N ARG A 191 8.34 7.89 11.80
CA ARG A 191 8.44 7.80 13.27
C ARG A 191 9.51 6.83 13.79
N ALA A 192 9.97 5.89 12.98
CA ALA A 192 11.06 4.99 13.34
C ALA A 192 12.43 5.54 12.94
N SER A 193 12.53 6.75 12.40
CA SER A 193 13.81 7.39 12.09
C SER A 193 14.64 7.56 13.35
N LEU A 194 15.95 7.36 13.23
CA LEU A 194 16.87 7.65 14.31
C LEU A 194 17.03 9.17 14.47
N PRO A 195 17.12 9.68 15.70
CA PRO A 195 17.29 11.13 15.92
C PRO A 195 18.50 11.68 15.16
N GLY A 196 18.29 12.76 14.39
CA GLY A 196 19.37 13.43 13.65
C GLY A 196 19.84 12.71 12.38
N THR A 197 19.14 11.65 11.93
CA THR A 197 19.44 11.00 10.64
C THR A 197 18.47 11.48 9.55
N GLU A 198 18.99 11.67 8.36
CA GLU A 198 18.19 11.86 7.15
C GLU A 198 17.68 10.50 6.64
N ALA A 199 16.63 10.55 5.80
CA ALA A 199 16.10 9.36 5.16
C ALA A 199 17.16 8.77 4.21
N ASP A 200 17.44 7.47 4.36
CA ASP A 200 18.49 6.77 3.62
C ASP A 200 17.89 5.71 2.69
N ALA A 201 18.35 5.72 1.44
CA ALA A 201 17.92 4.75 0.43
C ALA A 201 18.36 3.31 0.75
N THR A 202 19.33 3.09 1.65
CA THR A 202 19.71 1.75 2.16
C THR A 202 18.61 1.12 3.02
N GLU A 203 17.68 1.92 3.54
CA GLU A 203 16.50 1.43 4.23
C GLU A 203 15.43 0.89 3.27
N LEU A 204 15.51 1.22 1.99
CA LEU A 204 14.57 0.73 0.98
C LEU A 204 14.87 -0.74 0.61
N CYS A 205 13.88 -1.40 0.00
CA CYS A 205 14.03 -2.81 -0.39
C CYS A 205 14.85 -3.04 -1.68
N GLY A 206 15.31 -1.97 -2.32
CA GLY A 206 16.03 -2.04 -3.60
C GLY A 206 15.15 -2.31 -4.83
N ARG A 207 13.82 -2.38 -4.64
CA ARG A 207 12.85 -2.62 -5.73
C ARG A 207 11.91 -1.44 -5.99
N CYS A 208 12.10 -0.32 -5.32
CA CYS A 208 11.27 0.86 -5.53
C CYS A 208 11.33 1.30 -6.99
N GLY A 209 10.18 1.58 -7.60
CA GLY A 209 10.06 1.91 -9.01
C GLY A 209 10.14 0.72 -9.98
N HIS A 210 10.59 -0.46 -9.53
CA HIS A 210 10.59 -1.68 -10.33
C HIS A 210 9.26 -2.42 -10.18
N GLY A 211 8.31 -2.09 -11.05
CA GLY A 211 6.97 -2.67 -11.06
C GLY A 211 5.96 -1.93 -10.20
N GLN A 212 6.34 -0.88 -9.48
CA GLN A 212 5.44 -0.07 -8.66
C GLN A 212 5.79 1.41 -8.71
N VAL A 213 4.81 2.26 -8.41
CA VAL A 213 4.94 3.72 -8.26
C VAL A 213 3.99 4.16 -7.17
N ALA A 214 4.34 5.20 -6.41
CA ALA A 214 3.45 5.75 -5.39
C ALA A 214 3.02 7.18 -5.72
N VAL A 215 1.80 7.53 -5.32
CA VAL A 215 1.27 8.90 -5.33
C VAL A 215 0.85 9.25 -3.91
N LEU A 216 1.44 10.32 -3.38
CA LEU A 216 1.24 10.80 -2.02
C LEU A 216 0.00 11.71 -1.90
N PRO A 217 -0.51 12.00 -0.69
CA PRO A 217 -1.67 12.89 -0.48
C PRO A 217 -1.46 14.33 -0.99
N SER A 218 -0.21 14.74 -1.19
CA SER A 218 0.17 16.03 -1.82
C SER A 218 0.06 16.02 -3.35
N GLY A 219 -0.11 14.83 -3.96
CA GLY A 219 -0.01 14.60 -5.41
C GLY A 219 1.42 14.33 -5.89
N GLU A 220 2.40 14.33 -5.02
CA GLU A 220 3.79 13.96 -5.34
C GLU A 220 3.90 12.50 -5.72
N VAL A 221 4.75 12.22 -6.71
CA VAL A 221 5.03 10.88 -7.21
C VAL A 221 6.41 10.45 -6.74
N THR A 222 6.48 9.23 -6.20
CA THR A 222 7.73 8.63 -5.69
C THR A 222 7.84 7.17 -6.14
N PRO A 223 9.04 6.56 -6.17
CA PRO A 223 9.22 5.16 -6.57
C PRO A 223 8.46 4.12 -5.71
N CYS A 224 8.18 4.43 -4.44
CA CYS A 224 7.28 3.67 -3.55
C CYS A 224 6.84 4.56 -2.37
N VAL A 225 5.85 4.12 -1.61
CA VAL A 225 5.35 4.88 -0.44
C VAL A 225 6.40 5.13 0.65
N MET A 226 7.47 4.34 0.69
CA MET A 226 8.56 4.51 1.65
C MET A 226 9.65 5.47 1.17
N SER A 227 9.80 5.68 -0.14
CA SER A 227 10.82 6.59 -0.73
C SER A 227 10.35 8.03 -0.85
N ARG A 228 9.64 8.53 0.16
CA ARG A 228 8.90 9.81 0.17
C ARG A 228 9.75 11.05 -0.17
N TRP A 229 11.04 11.02 0.09
CA TRP A 229 11.99 12.10 -0.23
C TRP A 229 12.48 12.08 -1.68
N LEU A 230 12.28 10.97 -2.40
CA LEU A 230 12.64 10.84 -3.82
C LEU A 230 11.47 11.27 -4.71
N VAL A 231 11.10 12.54 -4.65
CA VAL A 231 9.99 13.11 -5.42
C VAL A 231 10.39 13.27 -6.88
N THR A 232 9.63 12.65 -7.80
CA THR A 232 9.91 12.63 -9.23
C THR A 232 8.98 13.55 -10.04
N GLY A 233 7.92 14.05 -9.43
CA GLY A 233 6.95 14.96 -10.04
C GLY A 233 5.68 15.08 -9.20
N ASN A 234 4.65 15.71 -9.75
CA ASN A 234 3.37 15.87 -9.06
C ASN A 234 2.21 15.74 -10.07
N VAL A 235 1.29 14.81 -9.81
CA VAL A 235 0.16 14.49 -10.70
C VAL A 235 -0.86 15.63 -10.85
N ARG A 236 -0.82 16.64 -9.98
CA ARG A 236 -1.63 17.85 -10.10
C ARG A 236 -1.05 18.83 -11.13
N LYS A 237 0.20 18.63 -11.56
CA LYS A 237 0.91 19.50 -12.53
C LYS A 237 1.13 18.81 -13.86
N SER A 238 1.34 17.49 -13.86
CA SER A 238 1.67 16.70 -15.06
C SER A 238 0.99 15.34 -14.99
N GLY A 239 0.60 14.75 -16.12
CA GLY A 239 0.05 13.40 -16.16
C GLY A 239 1.08 12.35 -15.69
N LEU A 240 0.61 11.24 -15.13
CA LEU A 240 1.45 10.18 -14.59
C LEU A 240 2.45 9.63 -15.63
N ALA A 241 2.03 9.46 -16.88
CA ALA A 241 2.89 9.01 -17.97
C ALA A 241 4.11 9.92 -18.20
N ALA A 242 3.89 11.24 -18.19
CA ALA A 242 4.98 12.21 -18.37
C ALA A 242 5.97 12.18 -17.21
N ILE A 243 5.50 11.95 -15.98
CA ILE A 243 6.36 11.84 -14.80
C ILE A 243 7.22 10.57 -14.88
N LEU A 244 6.61 9.43 -15.21
CA LEU A 244 7.32 8.15 -15.32
C LEU A 244 8.31 8.08 -16.49
N GLY A 245 8.09 8.88 -17.53
CA GLY A 245 9.04 9.04 -18.65
C GLY A 245 10.07 10.16 -18.47
N GLY A 246 10.05 10.87 -17.34
CA GLY A 246 10.89 12.02 -17.07
C GLY A 246 12.27 11.67 -16.51
N GLU A 247 13.21 12.62 -16.62
CA GLU A 247 14.58 12.49 -16.10
C GLU A 247 14.60 12.29 -14.57
N SER A 248 13.79 13.06 -13.82
CA SER A 248 13.70 12.93 -12.37
C SER A 248 13.26 11.53 -11.90
N TRP A 249 12.43 10.82 -12.68
CA TRP A 249 12.11 9.43 -12.42
C TRP A 249 13.32 8.52 -12.57
N ALA A 250 14.06 8.67 -13.67
CA ALA A 250 15.27 7.89 -13.91
C ALA A 250 16.36 8.15 -12.83
N GLU A 251 16.56 9.41 -12.45
CA GLU A 251 17.48 9.80 -11.37
C GLU A 251 17.09 9.17 -10.03
N ALA A 252 15.81 9.21 -9.67
CA ALA A 252 15.32 8.60 -8.43
C ALA A 252 15.55 7.09 -8.39
N LEU A 253 15.37 6.38 -9.52
CA LEU A 253 15.68 4.96 -9.61
C LEU A 253 17.18 4.66 -9.44
N HIS A 254 18.03 5.49 -9.99
CA HIS A 254 19.50 5.35 -9.84
C HIS A 254 19.96 5.62 -8.40
N ALA A 255 19.25 6.47 -7.65
CA ALA A 255 19.57 6.75 -6.26
C ALA A 255 19.23 5.59 -5.30
N ILE A 256 18.49 4.58 -5.76
CA ILE A 256 18.08 3.43 -4.95
C ILE A 256 19.06 2.28 -5.19
N PRO A 257 19.90 1.92 -4.20
CA PRO A 257 20.88 0.87 -4.39
C PRO A 257 20.19 -0.48 -4.64
N ALA A 258 20.61 -1.16 -5.70
CA ALA A 258 20.23 -2.54 -5.91
C ALA A 258 20.78 -3.39 -4.76
N ARG A 259 19.95 -4.20 -4.12
CA ARG A 259 20.45 -5.12 -3.10
C ARG A 259 21.25 -6.25 -3.73
N ALA A 260 22.51 -6.36 -3.31
CA ALA A 260 23.45 -7.36 -3.80
C ALA A 260 23.10 -8.81 -3.39
N ASP A 261 22.26 -8.96 -2.38
CA ASP A 261 21.96 -10.26 -1.75
C ASP A 261 20.79 -11.04 -2.40
N GLY A 262 20.20 -10.51 -3.46
CA GLY A 262 19.03 -11.16 -4.10
C GLY A 262 17.85 -11.42 -3.15
N ASN A 263 18.03 -11.14 -1.87
CA ASN A 263 17.01 -11.23 -0.84
C ASN A 263 16.09 -10.01 -0.96
N SER A 264 15.06 -10.18 -1.77
CA SER A 264 13.85 -9.36 -1.64
C SER A 264 13.39 -9.36 -0.18
N CYS A 265 12.67 -8.34 0.23
CA CYS A 265 11.93 -8.31 1.48
C CYS A 265 10.93 -9.48 1.57
N ASP A 266 11.34 -10.68 1.66
CA ASP A 266 10.65 -11.95 1.46
C ASP A 266 10.84 -12.50 0.02
N PRO A 267 11.31 -13.76 -0.14
CA PRO A 267 11.39 -14.44 -1.43
C PRO A 267 10.04 -14.51 -2.19
N ASP A 268 8.93 -14.27 -1.49
CA ASP A 268 7.59 -14.22 -2.07
C ASP A 268 7.10 -12.83 -2.45
N CYS A 269 7.92 -11.78 -2.34
CA CYS A 269 7.62 -10.47 -2.91
C CYS A 269 7.70 -10.52 -4.44
N LYS A 270 6.91 -11.37 -5.06
CA LYS A 270 6.70 -11.37 -6.50
C LYS A 270 5.75 -10.22 -6.81
N PRO A 271 6.10 -9.31 -7.75
CA PRO A 271 5.07 -8.56 -8.45
C PRO A 271 4.09 -9.61 -9.00
N ALA A 272 2.80 -9.32 -8.94
CA ALA A 272 1.74 -10.26 -9.30
C ALA A 272 2.20 -11.22 -10.42
N SER A 273 2.47 -12.47 -10.05
CA SER A 273 2.87 -13.49 -11.02
C SER A 273 1.70 -13.74 -11.94
N ASP A 274 1.97 -13.84 -13.24
CA ASP A 274 1.03 -14.26 -14.28
C ASP A 274 0.35 -15.58 -13.91
N SER A 275 -0.75 -15.53 -13.20
CA SER A 275 -1.65 -16.67 -13.08
C SER A 275 -3.03 -16.23 -12.63
N GLY A 276 -3.93 -16.18 -13.58
CA GLY A 276 -5.36 -16.11 -13.35
C GLY A 276 -6.04 -15.03 -14.20
N ASP A 277 -6.73 -15.48 -15.23
CA ASP A 277 -7.69 -14.71 -15.99
C ASP A 277 -8.64 -13.98 -15.04
N CYS A 278 -8.46 -12.66 -14.89
CA CYS A 278 -9.51 -11.82 -14.35
C CYS A 278 -10.52 -11.62 -15.47
N SER A 279 -11.67 -12.27 -15.37
CA SER A 279 -12.83 -11.92 -16.20
C SER A 279 -13.16 -10.44 -15.99
N PRO A 280 -13.41 -9.68 -17.07
CA PRO A 280 -13.80 -8.28 -16.92
C PRO A 280 -15.13 -8.23 -16.16
N ALA A 281 -15.17 -7.44 -15.09
CA ALA A 281 -16.41 -7.06 -14.43
C ALA A 281 -17.36 -6.47 -15.47
N GLU A 282 -18.63 -6.82 -15.40
CA GLU A 282 -19.66 -6.43 -16.36
C GLU A 282 -19.63 -4.91 -16.61
N ARG A 283 -19.57 -4.52 -17.90
CA ARG A 283 -19.43 -3.14 -18.34
C ARG A 283 -20.58 -2.23 -17.95
N ASP A 284 -21.70 -2.79 -17.50
CA ASP A 284 -22.92 -2.07 -17.16
C ASP A 284 -22.90 -1.31 -15.82
N ALA A 285 -21.88 -1.56 -14.98
CA ALA A 285 -21.74 -0.87 -13.70
C ALA A 285 -21.08 0.53 -13.81
N CYS A 286 -20.53 0.88 -14.96
CA CYS A 286 -19.81 2.16 -15.16
C CYS A 286 -20.72 3.37 -15.40
N ASP A 287 -22.01 3.16 -15.64
CA ASP A 287 -23.01 4.20 -15.95
C ASP A 287 -23.84 4.68 -14.75
N LEU A 288 -23.49 4.28 -13.54
CA LEU A 288 -24.16 4.76 -12.32
C LEU A 288 -23.89 6.26 -12.15
N LYS A 289 -24.88 7.07 -12.55
CA LYS A 289 -24.98 8.49 -12.18
C LYS A 289 -25.19 8.54 -10.67
N TYR A 290 -24.25 9.13 -9.96
CA TYR A 290 -24.45 9.56 -8.58
C TYR A 290 -25.34 10.81 -8.65
N ASP A 291 -26.63 10.67 -8.38
CA ASP A 291 -27.51 11.80 -8.07
C ASP A 291 -27.12 12.37 -6.70
N GLU A 292 -27.09 13.70 -6.59
CA GLU A 292 -26.63 14.54 -5.48
C GLU A 292 -27.23 14.24 -4.11
#